data_81d718569358cdd0708eded164dc6076
#
_entry.id   81d718569358cdd0708eded164dc6076
#
_cell.length_a   1.000
_cell.length_b   1.000
_cell.length_c   1.000
_cell.angle_alpha   90.00
_cell.angle_beta   90.00
_cell.angle_gamma   90.00
#
_symmetry.space_group_name_H-M   'P 1'
#
loop_
_entity.id
_entity.type
_entity.pdbx_description
1 polymer ?
#
loop_
_entity_poly.entity_id
_entity_poly.type
_entity_poly.pdbx_seq_one_letter_code
_entity_poly.pdbx_strand_id
1 'polypeptide(L)'
;MNETLVDRNNITLRDRVKSMAASFGLPRLIIAGFLLLLFIAAPFVGADFWTQISNTINRFSWNAIMVLAMVPMIHSGCGLNFGLPLGIISGLLGATLSIEFGFTGPLSFLMAILIATPFAVILGTLYGWLLNKIKGGEMMIATYVGFSSVSFMCMMWLLLPYHSPTMVWGFAGKGLRTTISLEGFYDKVLAGFLQINIGNLSIPTGTLLFFAVLAFGMWAFLHTKTGTAMTAVGSNPTFARAAGVNVDKMRMLSVILSTWLAAIGILVYEQGFGFIQLYMAPFYMALPAVSAILIGGATVNKATIANVIIGTFLFQGIVTMTPTVMNNMIHMDMSEVIRVVASQGMILYALTRKTEATK
;
A
#
# COMPACT_ATOMS: atom_id res chain seq x y z
N MET A 1 -7.44 -16.35 50.68
CA MET A 1 -6.00 -16.58 50.46
C MET A 1 -5.85 -17.99 49.91
N ASN A 2 -5.91 -18.15 48.62
CA ASN A 2 -5.47 -19.27 47.80
C ASN A 2 -5.64 -18.88 46.31
N GLU A 3 -4.70 -18.13 45.81
CA GLU A 3 -4.55 -17.95 44.37
C GLU A 3 -3.88 -19.21 43.80
N THR A 4 -4.59 -19.91 42.98
CA THR A 4 -4.11 -21.06 42.22
C THR A 4 -3.04 -20.61 41.29
N LEU A 5 -1.79 -21.01 41.55
CA LEU A 5 -0.67 -20.99 40.62
C LEU A 5 -1.04 -21.83 39.43
N VAL A 6 -1.40 -21.18 38.34
CA VAL A 6 -1.65 -21.85 37.05
C VAL A 6 -0.32 -22.37 36.55
N ASP A 7 -0.24 -23.68 36.52
CA ASP A 7 0.90 -24.49 36.08
C ASP A 7 1.28 -24.14 34.62
N ARG A 8 2.39 -23.41 34.43
CA ARG A 8 2.87 -22.94 33.11
C ARG A 8 3.39 -24.03 32.19
N ASN A 9 3.45 -25.29 32.66
CA ASN A 9 4.12 -26.37 31.94
C ASN A 9 3.20 -27.33 31.16
N ASN A 10 1.87 -27.16 31.19
CA ASN A 10 0.91 -28.02 30.50
C ASN A 10 0.03 -27.29 29.47
N ILE A 11 0.58 -26.29 28.77
CA ILE A 11 -0.14 -25.69 27.64
C ILE A 11 -0.07 -26.68 26.47
N THR A 12 -1.18 -27.40 26.24
CA THR A 12 -1.30 -28.29 25.09
C THR A 12 -1.14 -27.52 23.78
N LEU A 13 -0.65 -28.16 22.71
CA LEU A 13 -0.57 -27.57 21.36
C LEU A 13 -1.91 -26.93 20.95
N ARG A 14 -3.02 -27.52 21.40
CA ARG A 14 -4.38 -27.01 21.17
C ARG A 14 -4.65 -25.69 21.88
N ASP A 15 -4.11 -25.46 23.07
CA ASP A 15 -4.27 -24.22 23.83
C ASP A 15 -3.35 -23.13 23.28
N ARG A 16 -2.16 -23.48 22.81
CA ARG A 16 -1.28 -22.57 22.06
C ARG A 16 -1.91 -22.12 20.73
N VAL A 17 -2.49 -23.04 19.98
CA VAL A 17 -3.21 -22.73 18.74
C VAL A 17 -4.45 -21.87 19.02
N LYS A 18 -5.21 -22.17 20.08
CA LYS A 18 -6.36 -21.34 20.50
C LYS A 18 -5.93 -19.94 20.94
N SER A 19 -4.87 -19.81 21.73
CA SER A 19 -4.35 -18.50 22.15
C SER A 19 -3.76 -17.70 20.97
N MET A 20 -3.06 -18.36 20.06
CA MET A 20 -2.60 -17.76 18.80
C MET A 20 -3.79 -17.35 17.92
N ALA A 21 -4.80 -18.21 17.78
CA ALA A 21 -6.03 -17.91 17.06
C ALA A 21 -6.80 -16.73 17.65
N ALA A 22 -6.85 -16.63 18.96
CA ALA A 22 -7.48 -15.49 19.64
C ALA A 22 -6.67 -14.18 19.47
N SER A 23 -5.35 -14.26 19.47
CA SER A 23 -4.49 -13.09 19.28
C SER A 23 -4.36 -12.63 17.83
N PHE A 24 -4.38 -13.57 16.88
CA PHE A 24 -4.29 -13.28 15.43
C PHE A 24 -5.63 -12.84 14.82
N GLY A 25 -6.73 -13.22 15.43
CA GLY A 25 -8.09 -12.99 14.90
C GLY A 25 -8.49 -14.02 13.82
N LEU A 26 -9.68 -14.58 13.97
CA LEU A 26 -10.25 -15.60 13.09
C LEU A 26 -10.18 -15.26 11.58
N PRO A 27 -10.42 -14.00 11.14
CA PRO A 27 -10.35 -13.65 9.74
C PRO A 27 -8.98 -13.82 9.09
N ARG A 28 -7.93 -13.43 9.82
CA ARG A 28 -6.56 -13.56 9.31
C ARG A 28 -6.16 -15.02 9.18
N LEU A 29 -6.59 -15.86 10.12
CA LEU A 29 -6.37 -17.30 10.06
C LEU A 29 -7.04 -17.93 8.85
N ILE A 30 -8.28 -17.53 8.53
CA ILE A 30 -8.99 -18.00 7.34
C ILE A 30 -8.24 -17.59 6.07
N ILE A 31 -7.85 -16.31 5.97
CA ILE A 31 -7.12 -15.77 4.81
C ILE A 31 -5.74 -16.41 4.68
N ALA A 32 -5.01 -16.57 5.78
CA ALA A 32 -3.71 -17.23 5.79
C ALA A 32 -3.84 -18.73 5.46
N GLY A 33 -4.86 -19.41 5.99
CA GLY A 33 -5.17 -20.79 5.66
C GLY A 33 -5.54 -20.97 4.18
N PHE A 34 -6.31 -20.05 3.61
CA PHE A 34 -6.64 -20.06 2.19
C PHE A 34 -5.38 -19.85 1.33
N LEU A 35 -4.53 -18.89 1.67
CA LEU A 35 -3.25 -18.69 0.98
C LEU A 35 -2.35 -19.93 1.05
N LEU A 36 -2.25 -20.56 2.23
CA LEU A 36 -1.48 -21.78 2.41
C LEU A 36 -2.04 -22.91 1.56
N LEU A 37 -3.36 -23.05 1.48
CA LEU A 37 -4.04 -24.02 0.62
C LEU A 37 -3.70 -23.80 -0.84
N LEU A 38 -3.67 -22.54 -1.31
CA LEU A 38 -3.27 -22.20 -2.67
C LEU A 38 -1.81 -22.58 -2.95
N PHE A 39 -0.88 -22.35 -2.00
CA PHE A 39 0.51 -22.75 -2.14
C PHE A 39 0.68 -24.28 -2.18
N ILE A 40 -0.11 -25.02 -1.41
CA ILE A 40 -0.11 -26.48 -1.46
C ILE A 40 -0.72 -26.98 -2.78
N ALA A 41 -1.78 -26.34 -3.28
CA ALA A 41 -2.43 -26.74 -4.52
C ALA A 41 -1.57 -26.45 -5.77
N ALA A 42 -0.73 -25.41 -5.75
CA ALA A 42 0.05 -24.95 -6.90
C ALA A 42 0.85 -26.09 -7.60
N PRO A 43 1.64 -26.93 -6.90
CA PRO A 43 2.37 -28.02 -7.54
C PRO A 43 1.46 -29.07 -8.20
N PHE A 44 0.29 -29.35 -7.62
CA PHE A 44 -0.66 -30.35 -8.15
C PHE A 44 -1.32 -29.89 -9.45
N VAL A 45 -1.32 -28.59 -9.70
CA VAL A 45 -1.89 -27.97 -10.92
C VAL A 45 -0.79 -27.64 -11.95
N GLY A 46 0.46 -28.10 -11.72
CA GLY A 46 1.58 -27.87 -12.61
C GLY A 46 2.20 -26.47 -12.52
N ALA A 47 1.87 -25.68 -11.49
CA ALA A 47 2.50 -24.38 -11.26
C ALA A 47 3.78 -24.58 -10.42
N ASP A 48 4.91 -24.00 -10.87
CA ASP A 48 6.17 -24.09 -10.14
C ASP A 48 6.12 -23.34 -8.81
N PHE A 49 6.30 -24.03 -7.72
CA PHE A 49 6.20 -23.51 -6.36
C PHE A 49 7.16 -22.35 -6.08
N TRP A 50 8.41 -22.45 -6.53
CA TRP A 50 9.43 -21.42 -6.29
C TRP A 50 9.14 -20.14 -7.07
N THR A 51 8.68 -20.30 -8.30
CA THR A 51 8.23 -19.16 -9.12
C THR A 51 7.06 -18.44 -8.48
N GLN A 52 6.11 -19.18 -7.87
CA GLN A 52 4.96 -18.56 -7.21
C GLN A 52 5.36 -17.80 -5.93
N ILE A 53 6.28 -18.34 -5.15
CA ILE A 53 6.85 -17.62 -4.00
C ILE A 53 7.55 -16.35 -4.47
N SER A 54 8.37 -16.45 -5.52
CA SER A 54 9.07 -15.31 -6.13
C SER A 54 8.10 -14.22 -6.56
N ASN A 55 7.04 -14.57 -7.29
CA ASN A 55 6.01 -13.64 -7.71
C ASN A 55 5.30 -12.96 -6.53
N THR A 56 5.01 -13.72 -5.48
CA THR A 56 4.38 -13.19 -4.26
C THR A 56 5.30 -12.19 -3.54
N ILE A 57 6.58 -12.52 -3.39
CA ILE A 57 7.58 -11.64 -2.76
C ILE A 57 7.78 -10.37 -3.59
N ASN A 58 7.88 -10.48 -4.91
CA ASN A 58 7.99 -9.33 -5.81
C ASN A 58 6.79 -8.39 -5.66
N ARG A 59 5.57 -8.91 -5.76
CA ARG A 59 4.36 -8.10 -5.59
C ARG A 59 4.22 -7.51 -4.18
N PHE A 60 4.62 -8.26 -3.15
CA PHE A 60 4.72 -7.73 -1.79
C PHE A 60 5.64 -6.51 -1.75
N SER A 61 6.86 -6.63 -2.27
CA SER A 61 7.87 -5.58 -2.22
C SER A 61 7.43 -4.29 -2.93
N TRP A 62 6.70 -4.39 -4.04
CA TRP A 62 6.19 -3.24 -4.80
C TRP A 62 5.05 -2.51 -4.09
N ASN A 63 4.20 -3.24 -3.36
CA ASN A 63 2.99 -2.69 -2.76
C ASN A 63 3.14 -2.31 -1.28
N ALA A 64 4.16 -2.82 -0.59
CA ALA A 64 4.30 -2.67 0.86
C ALA A 64 4.42 -1.21 1.32
N ILE A 65 5.05 -0.34 0.53
CA ILE A 65 5.21 1.08 0.86
C ILE A 65 3.86 1.81 0.76
N MET A 66 3.02 1.45 -0.21
CA MET A 66 1.68 2.02 -0.35
C MET A 66 0.78 1.66 0.84
N VAL A 67 0.93 0.44 1.36
CA VAL A 67 0.25 0.01 2.59
C VAL A 67 0.84 0.70 3.82
N LEU A 68 2.16 0.91 3.86
CA LEU A 68 2.83 1.69 4.91
C LEU A 68 2.32 3.13 4.99
N ALA A 69 1.96 3.74 3.85
CA ALA A 69 1.38 5.08 3.79
C ALA A 69 0.07 5.24 4.58
N MET A 70 -0.63 4.14 4.88
CA MET A 70 -1.84 4.18 5.73
C MET A 70 -1.54 4.45 7.20
N VAL A 71 -0.36 4.08 7.68
CA VAL A 71 0.00 4.10 9.11
C VAL A 71 -0.11 5.48 9.75
N PRO A 72 0.44 6.58 9.19
CA PRO A 72 0.38 7.89 9.81
C PRO A 72 -1.05 8.38 10.06
N MET A 73 -1.94 8.24 9.07
CA MET A 73 -3.32 8.71 9.17
C MET A 73 -4.14 7.92 10.19
N ILE A 74 -3.92 6.62 10.29
CA ILE A 74 -4.54 5.78 11.33
C ILE A 74 -4.09 6.23 12.72
N HIS A 75 -2.79 6.50 12.91
CA HIS A 75 -2.26 6.96 14.20
C HIS A 75 -2.75 8.34 14.62
N SER A 76 -3.12 9.21 13.69
CA SER A 76 -3.66 10.55 14.00
C SER A 76 -5.17 10.59 14.21
N GLY A 77 -5.86 9.44 14.07
CA GLY A 77 -7.31 9.37 14.16
C GLY A 77 -8.06 9.91 12.95
N CYS A 78 -7.37 10.17 11.83
CA CYS A 78 -8.03 10.49 10.55
C CYS A 78 -8.64 9.25 9.88
N GLY A 79 -8.36 8.06 10.41
CA GLY A 79 -8.85 6.80 9.89
C GLY A 79 -8.04 6.31 8.68
N LEU A 80 -8.70 5.49 7.84
CA LEU A 80 -8.09 4.93 6.64
C LEU A 80 -7.99 5.98 5.53
N ASN A 81 -6.84 6.06 4.84
CA ASN A 81 -6.62 7.03 3.79
C ASN A 81 -7.26 6.61 2.45
N PHE A 82 -8.52 6.94 2.23
CA PHE A 82 -9.16 6.79 0.92
C PHE A 82 -8.74 7.89 -0.08
N GLY A 83 -8.07 8.95 0.39
CA GLY A 83 -7.46 9.99 -0.44
C GLY A 83 -6.04 9.62 -0.92
N LEU A 84 -5.61 8.38 -0.79
CA LEU A 84 -4.33 7.86 -1.29
C LEU A 84 -4.06 8.22 -2.76
N PRO A 85 -5.07 8.29 -3.66
CA PRO A 85 -4.87 8.73 -5.04
C PRO A 85 -4.15 10.07 -5.18
N LEU A 86 -4.30 11.02 -4.26
CA LEU A 86 -3.54 12.28 -4.28
C LEU A 86 -2.03 12.08 -4.20
N GLY A 87 -1.60 11.15 -3.33
CA GLY A 87 -0.19 10.77 -3.24
C GLY A 87 0.29 10.06 -4.50
N ILE A 88 -0.51 9.13 -5.03
CA ILE A 88 -0.21 8.42 -6.26
C ILE A 88 -0.05 9.42 -7.42
N ILE A 89 -0.97 10.37 -7.58
CA ILE A 89 -0.87 11.44 -8.59
C ILE A 89 0.42 12.26 -8.41
N SER A 90 0.79 12.58 -7.18
CA SER A 90 2.05 13.29 -6.90
C SER A 90 3.28 12.50 -7.36
N GLY A 91 3.28 11.19 -7.14
CA GLY A 91 4.32 10.29 -7.62
C GLY A 91 4.37 10.20 -9.14
N LEU A 92 3.20 10.06 -9.80
CA LEU A 92 3.08 10.05 -11.26
C LEU A 92 3.58 11.36 -11.89
N LEU A 93 3.32 12.52 -11.27
CA LEU A 93 3.89 13.80 -11.71
C LEU A 93 5.41 13.80 -11.58
N GLY A 94 5.95 13.29 -10.48
CA GLY A 94 7.40 13.14 -10.31
C GLY A 94 8.02 12.22 -11.36
N ALA A 95 7.38 11.08 -11.66
CA ALA A 95 7.78 10.13 -12.66
C ALA A 95 7.85 10.77 -14.06
N THR A 96 6.73 11.36 -14.49
CA THR A 96 6.62 11.96 -15.84
C THR A 96 7.56 13.13 -16.02
N LEU A 97 7.72 14.00 -15.03
CA LEU A 97 8.67 15.12 -15.09
C LEU A 97 10.12 14.64 -15.08
N SER A 98 10.47 13.58 -14.35
CA SER A 98 11.81 13.00 -14.39
C SER A 98 12.16 12.49 -15.80
N ILE A 99 11.21 11.87 -16.49
CA ILE A 99 11.37 11.41 -17.87
C ILE A 99 11.44 12.60 -18.83
N GLU A 100 10.60 13.62 -18.67
CA GLU A 100 10.61 14.83 -19.52
C GLU A 100 11.94 15.56 -19.45
N PHE A 101 12.57 15.63 -18.29
CA PHE A 101 13.90 16.21 -18.11
C PHE A 101 15.04 15.31 -18.58
N GLY A 102 14.75 14.11 -19.10
CA GLY A 102 15.74 13.21 -19.67
C GLY A 102 16.67 12.53 -18.66
N PHE A 103 16.30 12.44 -17.39
CA PHE A 103 17.07 11.69 -16.41
C PHE A 103 16.98 10.18 -16.69
N THR A 104 18.10 9.47 -16.46
CA THR A 104 18.21 8.02 -16.71
C THR A 104 18.79 7.27 -15.51
N GLY A 105 18.51 5.96 -15.42
CA GLY A 105 19.06 5.06 -14.39
C GLY A 105 18.65 5.44 -12.96
N PRO A 106 19.49 5.16 -11.95
CA PRO A 106 19.19 5.44 -10.55
C PRO A 106 18.94 6.93 -10.25
N LEU A 107 19.57 7.82 -11.03
CA LEU A 107 19.37 9.26 -10.92
C LEU A 107 17.91 9.65 -11.27
N SER A 108 17.34 9.02 -12.33
CA SER A 108 15.95 9.26 -12.71
C SER A 108 14.99 8.89 -11.59
N PHE A 109 15.20 7.75 -10.92
CA PHE A 109 14.39 7.33 -9.77
C PHE A 109 14.50 8.33 -8.59
N LEU A 110 15.71 8.75 -8.26
CA LEU A 110 15.93 9.72 -7.18
C LEU A 110 15.32 11.07 -7.51
N MET A 111 15.46 11.55 -8.75
CA MET A 111 14.85 12.80 -9.21
C MET A 111 13.33 12.71 -9.25
N ALA A 112 12.76 11.56 -9.62
CA ALA A 112 11.32 11.33 -9.55
C ALA A 112 10.80 11.51 -8.11
N ILE A 113 11.47 10.96 -7.10
CA ILE A 113 11.12 11.15 -5.69
C ILE A 113 11.25 12.62 -5.27
N LEU A 114 12.37 13.28 -5.63
CA LEU A 114 12.59 14.69 -5.29
C LEU A 114 11.54 15.62 -5.90
N ILE A 115 11.19 15.40 -7.16
CA ILE A 115 10.16 16.18 -7.86
C ILE A 115 8.76 15.84 -7.33
N ALA A 116 8.46 14.59 -6.99
CA ALA A 116 7.18 14.19 -6.40
C ALA A 116 6.95 14.81 -5.02
N THR A 117 8.01 15.03 -4.24
CA THR A 117 7.92 15.51 -2.84
C THR A 117 7.17 16.85 -2.70
N PRO A 118 7.49 17.93 -3.42
CA PRO A 118 6.75 19.19 -3.32
C PRO A 118 5.27 19.03 -3.71
N PHE A 119 4.95 18.25 -4.74
CA PHE A 119 3.56 17.98 -5.10
C PHE A 119 2.83 17.22 -4.00
N ALA A 120 3.46 16.21 -3.42
CA ALA A 120 2.89 15.45 -2.31
C ALA A 120 2.67 16.31 -1.05
N VAL A 121 3.58 17.22 -0.75
CA VAL A 121 3.43 18.15 0.38
C VAL A 121 2.31 19.15 0.12
N ILE A 122 2.23 19.73 -1.07
CA ILE A 122 1.17 20.71 -1.43
C ILE A 122 -0.21 20.02 -1.40
N LEU A 123 -0.37 18.90 -2.12
CA LEU A 123 -1.64 18.19 -2.18
C LEU A 123 -2.00 17.59 -0.82
N GLY A 124 -1.02 17.08 -0.06
CA GLY A 124 -1.22 16.59 1.29
C GLY A 124 -1.63 17.68 2.27
N THR A 125 -1.10 18.92 2.12
CA THR A 125 -1.49 20.06 2.95
C THR A 125 -2.92 20.52 2.63
N LEU A 126 -3.29 20.63 1.36
CA LEU A 126 -4.65 20.97 0.94
C LEU A 126 -5.65 19.93 1.42
N TYR A 127 -5.32 18.66 1.26
CA TYR A 127 -6.15 17.55 1.72
C TYR A 127 -6.27 17.53 3.25
N GLY A 128 -5.17 17.69 4.00
CA GLY A 128 -5.19 17.75 5.46
C GLY A 128 -5.96 18.95 6.00
N TRP A 129 -5.88 20.10 5.32
CA TRP A 129 -6.69 21.28 5.66
C TRP A 129 -8.19 21.01 5.49
N LEU A 130 -8.58 20.34 4.39
CA LEU A 130 -9.96 19.94 4.16
C LEU A 130 -10.47 18.97 5.22
N LEU A 131 -9.70 17.93 5.56
CA LEU A 131 -10.06 16.96 6.58
C LEU A 131 -10.19 17.59 7.98
N ASN A 132 -9.40 18.61 8.29
CA ASN A 132 -9.50 19.34 9.55
C ASN A 132 -10.78 20.18 9.66
N LYS A 133 -11.34 20.64 8.53
CA LYS A 133 -12.63 21.35 8.50
C LYS A 133 -13.84 20.42 8.68
N ILE A 134 -13.71 19.17 8.24
CA ILE A 134 -14.82 18.21 8.20
C ILE A 134 -14.49 17.06 9.15
N LYS A 135 -14.83 17.24 10.43
CA LYS A 135 -14.59 16.25 11.47
C LYS A 135 -15.78 15.30 11.58
N GLY A 136 -15.48 13.98 11.65
CA GLY A 136 -16.49 12.93 11.74
C GLY A 136 -16.92 12.30 10.42
N GLY A 137 -16.57 12.91 9.27
CA GLY A 137 -16.86 12.39 7.93
C GLY A 137 -15.60 12.17 7.07
N GLU A 138 -14.44 12.01 7.70
CA GLU A 138 -13.14 12.02 7.04
C GLU A 138 -13.03 10.97 5.93
N MET A 139 -13.52 9.75 6.17
CA MET A 139 -13.42 8.67 5.17
C MET A 139 -14.26 8.93 3.93
N MET A 140 -15.48 9.48 4.11
CA MET A 140 -16.36 9.80 2.99
C MET A 140 -15.76 10.92 2.14
N ILE A 141 -15.30 11.99 2.78
CA ILE A 141 -14.64 13.09 2.07
C ILE A 141 -13.35 12.64 1.39
N ALA A 142 -12.55 11.81 2.06
CA ALA A 142 -11.34 11.23 1.48
C ALA A 142 -11.64 10.48 0.18
N THR A 143 -12.73 9.71 0.15
CA THR A 143 -13.15 8.97 -1.03
C THR A 143 -13.54 9.93 -2.17
N TYR A 144 -14.37 10.94 -1.89
CA TYR A 144 -14.76 11.92 -2.91
C TYR A 144 -13.56 12.70 -3.44
N VAL A 145 -12.68 13.18 -2.57
CA VAL A 145 -11.47 13.90 -2.97
C VAL A 145 -10.55 13.01 -3.78
N GLY A 146 -10.35 11.76 -3.36
CA GLY A 146 -9.55 10.78 -4.09
C GLY A 146 -10.06 10.59 -5.52
N PHE A 147 -11.33 10.21 -5.70
CA PHE A 147 -11.90 9.96 -7.02
C PHE A 147 -12.00 11.22 -7.89
N SER A 148 -12.37 12.37 -7.31
CA SER A 148 -12.41 13.63 -8.04
C SER A 148 -11.03 14.07 -8.52
N SER A 149 -9.99 13.90 -7.72
CA SER A 149 -8.62 14.25 -8.10
C SER A 149 -8.11 13.37 -9.26
N VAL A 150 -8.46 12.07 -9.28
CA VAL A 150 -8.12 11.19 -10.39
C VAL A 150 -8.80 11.66 -11.68
N SER A 151 -10.11 11.93 -11.63
CA SER A 151 -10.86 12.40 -12.79
C SER A 151 -10.31 13.72 -13.32
N PHE A 152 -9.99 14.66 -12.44
CA PHE A 152 -9.34 15.92 -12.79
C PHE A 152 -7.97 15.67 -13.44
N MET A 153 -7.16 14.79 -12.87
CA MET A 153 -5.83 14.55 -13.39
C MET A 153 -5.85 13.80 -14.73
N CYS A 154 -6.84 12.93 -14.99
CA CYS A 154 -7.05 12.33 -16.29
C CYS A 154 -7.23 13.38 -17.40
N MET A 155 -7.95 14.47 -17.13
CA MET A 155 -8.05 15.62 -18.07
C MET A 155 -6.72 16.37 -18.18
N MET A 156 -6.02 16.56 -17.07
CA MET A 156 -4.75 17.29 -17.08
C MET A 156 -3.66 16.56 -17.86
N TRP A 157 -3.60 15.20 -17.84
CA TRP A 157 -2.65 14.42 -18.65
C TRP A 157 -2.79 14.68 -20.17
N LEU A 158 -3.95 15.11 -20.63
CA LEU A 158 -4.19 15.46 -22.01
C LEU A 158 -3.76 16.91 -22.33
N LEU A 159 -3.72 17.79 -21.33
CA LEU A 159 -3.48 19.23 -21.50
C LEU A 159 -2.05 19.65 -21.16
N LEU A 160 -1.35 18.89 -20.31
CA LEU A 160 0.00 19.23 -19.88
C LEU A 160 0.99 19.22 -21.07
N PRO A 161 1.88 20.22 -21.15
CA PRO A 161 2.78 20.41 -22.28
C PRO A 161 4.03 19.51 -22.16
N TYR A 162 3.84 18.20 -22.31
CA TYR A 162 4.94 17.25 -22.41
C TYR A 162 5.41 17.13 -23.86
N HIS A 163 6.71 16.94 -24.07
CA HIS A 163 7.35 16.89 -25.38
C HIS A 163 8.11 15.59 -25.64
N SER A 164 8.42 14.81 -24.61
CA SER A 164 9.16 13.58 -24.74
C SER A 164 8.46 12.56 -25.67
N PRO A 165 9.10 12.10 -26.74
CA PRO A 165 8.50 11.16 -27.72
C PRO A 165 8.06 9.83 -27.09
N THR A 166 8.65 9.45 -25.95
CA THR A 166 8.33 8.21 -25.24
C THR A 166 7.00 8.31 -24.52
N MET A 167 6.58 9.51 -24.14
CA MET A 167 5.37 9.76 -23.34
C MET A 167 4.18 10.26 -24.15
N VAL A 168 4.42 11.08 -25.18
CA VAL A 168 3.37 11.72 -25.97
C VAL A 168 2.81 10.75 -27.02
N TRP A 169 1.51 10.87 -27.31
CA TRP A 169 0.88 10.13 -28.41
C TRP A 169 1.49 10.51 -29.76
N GLY A 170 2.06 9.52 -30.45
CA GLY A 170 2.77 9.75 -31.73
C GLY A 170 1.86 10.25 -32.86
N PHE A 171 0.54 9.97 -32.82
CA PHE A 171 -0.38 10.32 -33.89
C PHE A 171 -0.93 11.74 -33.81
N ALA A 172 -1.13 12.28 -32.59
CA ALA A 172 -1.72 13.60 -32.38
C ALA A 172 -0.74 14.64 -31.85
N GLY A 173 0.44 14.23 -31.40
CA GLY A 173 1.45 15.13 -30.81
C GLY A 173 1.01 15.82 -29.52
N LYS A 174 -0.13 15.44 -28.97
CA LYS A 174 -0.71 16.02 -27.74
C LYS A 174 -1.28 14.94 -26.84
N GLY A 175 -1.14 15.14 -25.53
CA GLY A 175 -1.60 14.21 -24.52
C GLY A 175 -0.62 13.05 -24.26
N LEU A 176 -0.68 12.50 -23.05
CA LEU A 176 0.18 11.41 -22.64
C LEU A 176 -0.45 10.04 -22.94
N ARG A 177 0.40 9.09 -23.26
CA ARG A 177 0.02 7.68 -23.44
C ARG A 177 -0.57 7.11 -22.16
N THR A 178 -1.47 6.16 -22.27
CA THR A 178 -2.07 5.46 -21.12
C THR A 178 -1.05 4.64 -20.35
N THR A 179 -0.09 4.07 -21.06
CA THR A 179 1.01 3.28 -20.50
C THR A 179 2.32 3.78 -21.11
N ILE A 180 3.27 4.12 -20.24
CA ILE A 180 4.60 4.61 -20.62
C ILE A 180 5.62 3.58 -20.14
N SER A 181 6.51 3.13 -21.06
CA SER A 181 7.61 2.23 -20.69
C SER A 181 8.67 2.98 -19.88
N LEU A 182 9.18 2.33 -18.86
CA LEU A 182 10.31 2.82 -18.05
C LEU A 182 11.67 2.33 -18.56
N GLU A 183 11.68 1.53 -19.63
CA GLU A 183 12.91 1.03 -20.23
C GLU A 183 13.80 2.20 -20.67
N GLY A 184 15.07 2.17 -20.27
CA GLY A 184 16.02 3.27 -20.50
C GLY A 184 15.97 4.41 -19.46
N PHE A 185 14.96 4.46 -18.61
CA PHE A 185 14.84 5.46 -17.53
C PHE A 185 15.18 4.85 -16.16
N TYR A 186 14.17 4.39 -15.40
CA TYR A 186 14.40 3.81 -14.06
C TYR A 186 13.75 2.42 -13.89
N ASP A 187 13.67 1.64 -14.98
CA ASP A 187 13.19 0.26 -14.91
C ASP A 187 14.09 -0.57 -13.99
N LYS A 188 13.48 -1.30 -13.07
CA LYS A 188 14.10 -2.25 -12.12
C LYS A 188 15.33 -1.73 -11.36
N VAL A 189 15.45 -0.42 -11.16
CA VAL A 189 16.59 0.20 -10.44
C VAL A 189 16.75 -0.39 -9.05
N LEU A 190 15.67 -0.48 -8.26
CA LEU A 190 15.71 -1.12 -6.95
C LEU A 190 15.60 -2.64 -7.05
N ALA A 191 14.75 -3.15 -7.95
CA ALA A 191 14.53 -4.59 -8.09
C ALA A 191 15.79 -5.31 -8.59
N GLY A 192 16.56 -4.69 -9.50
CA GLY A 192 17.84 -5.22 -9.99
C GLY A 192 19.02 -5.00 -9.04
N PHE A 193 18.90 -4.09 -8.08
CA PHE A 193 19.95 -3.84 -7.10
C PHE A 193 19.99 -4.98 -6.07
N LEU A 194 21.13 -5.68 -5.98
CA LEU A 194 21.35 -6.83 -5.10
C LEU A 194 20.30 -7.95 -5.26
N GLN A 195 19.79 -8.17 -6.47
CA GLN A 195 18.85 -9.26 -6.73
C GLN A 195 19.51 -10.61 -6.46
N ILE A 196 18.88 -11.41 -5.60
CA ILE A 196 19.32 -12.78 -5.31
C ILE A 196 18.48 -13.74 -6.14
N ASN A 197 19.14 -14.49 -7.05
CA ASN A 197 18.52 -15.50 -7.88
C ASN A 197 19.03 -16.88 -7.46
N ILE A 198 18.15 -17.74 -6.96
CA ILE A 198 18.44 -19.13 -6.58
C ILE A 198 17.50 -20.03 -7.39
N GLY A 199 18.00 -20.53 -8.53
CA GLY A 199 17.16 -21.28 -9.47
C GLY A 199 15.98 -20.45 -9.95
N ASN A 200 14.74 -20.94 -9.74
CA ASN A 200 13.50 -20.23 -10.10
C ASN A 200 13.03 -19.20 -9.05
N LEU A 201 13.75 -19.07 -7.94
CA LEU A 201 13.43 -18.07 -6.91
C LEU A 201 14.24 -16.80 -7.15
N SER A 202 13.55 -15.69 -7.44
CA SER A 202 14.14 -14.36 -7.51
C SER A 202 13.63 -13.48 -6.37
N ILE A 203 14.54 -12.96 -5.57
CA ILE A 203 14.23 -12.11 -4.42
C ILE A 203 14.71 -10.69 -4.72
N PRO A 204 13.81 -9.67 -4.80
CA PRO A 204 14.17 -8.29 -5.07
C PRO A 204 14.69 -7.61 -3.79
N THR A 205 15.89 -8.00 -3.35
CA THR A 205 16.46 -7.56 -2.06
C THR A 205 16.62 -6.06 -1.97
N GLY A 206 16.93 -5.37 -3.08
CA GLY A 206 17.03 -3.91 -3.08
C GLY A 206 15.68 -3.23 -2.78
N THR A 207 14.59 -3.71 -3.36
CA THR A 207 13.25 -3.17 -3.07
C THR A 207 12.82 -3.48 -1.64
N LEU A 208 13.12 -4.71 -1.13
CA LEU A 208 12.84 -5.09 0.24
C LEU A 208 13.65 -4.26 1.24
N LEU A 209 14.93 -3.99 0.95
CA LEU A 209 15.77 -3.14 1.78
C LEU A 209 15.25 -1.69 1.79
N PHE A 210 14.85 -1.16 0.65
CA PHE A 210 14.25 0.18 0.57
C PHE A 210 12.95 0.26 1.39
N PHE A 211 12.09 -0.75 1.29
CA PHE A 211 10.91 -0.85 2.16
C PHE A 211 11.30 -0.92 3.64
N ALA A 212 12.31 -1.74 4.01
CA ALA A 212 12.76 -1.87 5.40
C ALA A 212 13.29 -0.54 5.96
N VAL A 213 14.02 0.25 5.16
CA VAL A 213 14.48 1.59 5.54
C VAL A 213 13.31 2.53 5.81
N LEU A 214 12.30 2.57 4.93
CA LEU A 214 11.10 3.40 5.12
C LEU A 214 10.25 2.92 6.30
N ALA A 215 10.11 1.61 6.49
CA ALA A 215 9.40 1.02 7.62
C ALA A 215 10.10 1.33 8.96
N PHE A 216 11.43 1.24 8.99
CA PHE A 216 12.23 1.63 10.15
C PHE A 216 12.12 3.12 10.41
N GLY A 217 12.20 3.97 9.37
CA GLY A 217 12.00 5.41 9.48
C GLY A 217 10.63 5.76 10.05
N MET A 218 9.57 5.09 9.59
CA MET A 218 8.22 5.26 10.14
C MET A 218 8.12 4.79 11.59
N TRP A 219 8.72 3.65 11.92
CA TRP A 219 8.78 3.15 13.29
C TRP A 219 9.52 4.14 14.20
N ALA A 220 10.68 4.62 13.79
CA ALA A 220 11.46 5.63 14.53
C ALA A 220 10.65 6.93 14.69
N PHE A 221 10.02 7.42 13.63
CA PHE A 221 9.18 8.61 13.67
C PHE A 221 8.06 8.49 14.71
N LEU A 222 7.34 7.35 14.75
CA LEU A 222 6.27 7.12 15.72
C LEU A 222 6.76 7.14 17.18
N HIS A 223 8.04 6.86 17.43
CA HIS A 223 8.67 6.95 18.76
C HIS A 223 9.24 8.34 19.09
N THR A 224 9.22 9.29 18.15
CA THR A 224 9.57 10.69 18.43
C THR A 224 8.48 11.40 19.23
N LYS A 225 8.80 12.58 19.79
CA LYS A 225 7.82 13.45 20.46
C LYS A 225 6.61 13.77 19.55
N THR A 226 6.87 14.02 18.27
CA THR A 226 5.83 14.33 17.29
C THR A 226 4.96 13.11 16.97
N GLY A 227 5.55 11.93 16.79
CA GLY A 227 4.82 10.69 16.54
C GLY A 227 3.99 10.25 17.73
N THR A 228 4.54 10.40 18.96
CA THR A 228 3.78 10.13 20.19
C THR A 228 2.61 11.09 20.36
N ALA A 229 2.82 12.39 20.07
CA ALA A 229 1.73 13.39 20.09
C ALA A 229 0.66 13.06 19.04
N MET A 230 1.06 12.61 17.85
CA MET A 230 0.13 12.16 16.80
C MET A 230 -0.71 10.97 17.27
N THR A 231 -0.10 9.98 17.90
CA THR A 231 -0.79 8.81 18.46
C THR A 231 -1.74 9.19 19.60
N ALA A 232 -1.35 10.14 20.44
CA ALA A 232 -2.22 10.68 21.49
C ALA A 232 -3.45 11.36 20.92
N VAL A 233 -3.30 12.13 19.83
CA VAL A 233 -4.41 12.74 19.10
C VAL A 233 -5.37 11.70 18.55
N GLY A 234 -4.88 10.61 17.98
CA GLY A 234 -5.72 9.53 17.45
C GLY A 234 -6.44 8.73 18.53
N SER A 235 -5.84 8.62 19.72
CA SER A 235 -6.45 7.89 20.85
C SER A 235 -7.55 8.71 21.54
N ASN A 236 -7.26 9.97 21.83
CA ASN A 236 -8.22 10.89 22.46
C ASN A 236 -7.89 12.35 22.12
N PRO A 237 -8.56 12.94 21.10
CA PRO A 237 -8.30 14.30 20.67
C PRO A 237 -8.56 15.36 21.76
N THR A 238 -9.56 15.11 22.63
CA THR A 238 -9.92 16.04 23.71
C THR A 238 -8.83 16.07 24.78
N PHE A 239 -8.35 14.91 25.21
CA PHE A 239 -7.25 14.80 26.15
C PHE A 239 -5.96 15.40 25.57
N ALA A 240 -5.62 15.09 24.33
CA ALA A 240 -4.43 15.63 23.66
C ALA A 240 -4.46 17.17 23.61
N ARG A 241 -5.62 17.77 23.34
CA ARG A 241 -5.80 19.22 23.34
C ARG A 241 -5.63 19.81 24.75
N ALA A 242 -6.20 19.17 25.78
CA ALA A 242 -6.03 19.60 27.17
C ALA A 242 -4.57 19.52 27.63
N ALA A 243 -3.79 18.56 27.09
CA ALA A 243 -2.36 18.43 27.31
C ALA A 243 -1.50 19.40 26.45
N GLY A 244 -2.11 20.36 25.75
CA GLY A 244 -1.41 21.37 24.94
C GLY A 244 -0.99 20.93 23.55
N VAL A 245 -1.40 19.74 23.08
CA VAL A 245 -1.09 19.27 21.73
C VAL A 245 -2.01 19.91 20.70
N ASN A 246 -1.44 20.48 19.65
CA ASN A 246 -2.23 21.01 18.54
C ASN A 246 -2.73 19.87 17.65
N VAL A 247 -4.00 19.49 17.85
CA VAL A 247 -4.67 18.38 17.17
C VAL A 247 -4.66 18.57 15.66
N ASP A 248 -5.03 19.76 15.18
CA ASP A 248 -5.17 20.01 13.74
C ASP A 248 -3.80 19.97 13.02
N LYS A 249 -2.74 20.41 13.69
CA LYS A 249 -1.36 20.32 13.17
C LYS A 249 -0.89 18.86 13.08
N MET A 250 -1.18 18.04 14.08
CA MET A 250 -0.79 16.62 14.07
C MET A 250 -1.54 15.84 13.00
N ARG A 251 -2.83 16.11 12.83
CA ARG A 251 -3.65 15.52 11.75
C ARG A 251 -3.13 15.94 10.37
N MET A 252 -2.85 17.22 10.17
CA MET A 252 -2.28 17.71 8.91
C MET A 252 -0.94 17.05 8.58
N LEU A 253 -0.05 16.95 9.56
CA LEU A 253 1.25 16.29 9.37
C LEU A 253 1.11 14.81 8.99
N SER A 254 0.16 14.10 9.60
CA SER A 254 -0.10 12.70 9.28
C SER A 254 -0.59 12.51 7.85
N VAL A 255 -1.44 13.42 7.37
CA VAL A 255 -1.93 13.41 5.98
C VAL A 255 -0.80 13.68 4.99
N ILE A 256 0.06 14.68 5.27
CA ILE A 256 1.22 14.99 4.43
C ILE A 256 2.16 13.79 4.35
N LEU A 257 2.49 13.16 5.48
CA LEU A 257 3.35 11.97 5.51
C LEU A 257 2.73 10.79 4.74
N SER A 258 1.43 10.58 4.89
CA SER A 258 0.71 9.55 4.16
C SER A 258 0.73 9.80 2.65
N THR A 259 0.47 11.03 2.22
CA THR A 259 0.50 11.42 0.80
C THR A 259 1.90 11.29 0.21
N TRP A 260 2.92 11.69 0.96
CA TRP A 260 4.32 11.56 0.54
C TRP A 260 4.78 10.11 0.43
N LEU A 261 4.43 9.25 1.39
CA LEU A 261 4.73 7.81 1.32
C LEU A 261 3.98 7.13 0.16
N ALA A 262 2.76 7.57 -0.14
CA ALA A 262 2.02 7.06 -1.29
C ALA A 262 2.68 7.47 -2.62
N ALA A 263 3.24 8.68 -2.71
CA ALA A 263 4.00 9.11 -3.87
C ALA A 263 5.27 8.27 -4.07
N ILE A 264 6.00 7.96 -3.01
CA ILE A 264 7.13 7.03 -3.09
C ILE A 264 6.65 5.61 -3.44
N GLY A 265 5.54 5.18 -2.87
CA GLY A 265 4.97 3.86 -3.08
C GLY A 265 4.64 3.57 -4.53
N ILE A 266 4.06 4.54 -5.26
CA ILE A 266 3.78 4.36 -6.69
C ILE A 266 5.07 4.30 -7.52
N LEU A 267 6.07 5.13 -7.24
CA LEU A 267 7.36 5.11 -7.93
C LEU A 267 8.08 3.76 -7.76
N VAL A 268 8.02 3.18 -6.57
CA VAL A 268 8.56 1.84 -6.30
C VAL A 268 7.76 0.75 -7.00
N TYR A 269 6.44 0.88 -7.08
CA TYR A 269 5.61 -0.04 -7.84
C TYR A 269 5.95 -0.01 -9.33
N GLU A 270 6.02 1.17 -9.93
CA GLU A 270 6.27 1.36 -11.36
C GLU A 270 7.62 0.81 -11.79
N GLN A 271 8.69 1.07 -11.02
CA GLN A 271 10.01 0.54 -11.33
C GLN A 271 10.06 -0.99 -11.25
N GLY A 272 9.27 -1.61 -10.38
CA GLY A 272 9.15 -3.06 -10.30
C GLY A 272 8.30 -3.65 -11.41
N PHE A 273 7.25 -2.92 -11.84
CA PHE A 273 6.34 -3.31 -12.91
C PHE A 273 6.89 -3.02 -14.31
N GLY A 274 7.79 -2.03 -14.44
CA GLY A 274 8.41 -1.60 -15.70
C GLY A 274 7.61 -0.61 -16.54
N PHE A 275 6.44 -0.20 -16.08
CA PHE A 275 5.54 0.71 -16.78
C PHE A 275 4.85 1.69 -15.85
N ILE A 276 4.61 2.92 -16.34
CA ILE A 276 3.76 3.91 -15.70
C ILE A 276 2.34 3.77 -16.27
N GLN A 277 1.34 3.67 -15.39
CA GLN A 277 -0.08 3.64 -15.76
C GLN A 277 -0.78 4.92 -15.25
N LEU A 278 -0.80 5.97 -16.05
CA LEU A 278 -1.23 7.31 -15.63
C LEU A 278 -2.70 7.40 -15.19
N TYR A 279 -3.59 6.79 -15.97
CA TYR A 279 -5.04 6.99 -15.82
C TYR A 279 -5.66 6.05 -14.79
N MET A 280 -5.17 4.83 -14.72
CA MET A 280 -5.83 3.76 -13.97
C MET A 280 -5.17 3.42 -12.63
N ALA A 281 -3.85 3.62 -12.50
CA ALA A 281 -3.12 3.28 -11.27
C ALA A 281 -3.71 3.93 -10.00
N PRO A 282 -4.10 5.22 -10.00
CA PRO A 282 -4.64 5.84 -8.79
C PRO A 282 -5.94 5.19 -8.30
N PHE A 283 -6.76 4.65 -9.21
CA PHE A 283 -7.98 3.92 -8.83
C PHE A 283 -7.68 2.54 -8.26
N TYR A 284 -6.85 1.76 -8.98
CA TYR A 284 -6.68 0.34 -8.66
C TYR A 284 -5.72 0.08 -7.49
N MET A 285 -4.96 1.07 -7.03
CA MET A 285 -3.97 0.85 -5.98
C MET A 285 -4.41 1.32 -4.60
N ALA A 286 -5.32 2.28 -4.51
CA ALA A 286 -5.77 2.83 -3.24
C ALA A 286 -6.58 1.81 -2.42
N LEU A 287 -7.60 1.20 -3.02
CA LEU A 287 -8.46 0.23 -2.32
C LEU A 287 -7.71 -1.05 -1.89
N PRO A 288 -6.86 -1.67 -2.72
CA PRO A 288 -6.01 -2.77 -2.29
C PRO A 288 -5.11 -2.45 -1.10
N ALA A 289 -4.55 -1.24 -1.03
CA ALA A 289 -3.72 -0.83 0.10
C ALA A 289 -4.53 -0.74 1.41
N VAL A 290 -5.75 -0.17 1.36
CA VAL A 290 -6.69 -0.15 2.49
C VAL A 290 -7.05 -1.56 2.93
N SER A 291 -7.34 -2.46 1.98
CA SER A 291 -7.72 -3.83 2.30
C SER A 291 -6.57 -4.63 2.89
N ALA A 292 -5.37 -4.46 2.35
CA ALA A 292 -4.18 -5.13 2.85
C ALA A 292 -3.93 -4.78 4.33
N ILE A 293 -3.97 -3.49 4.70
CA ILE A 293 -3.72 -3.12 6.09
C ILE A 293 -4.80 -3.63 7.05
N LEU A 294 -6.07 -3.67 6.62
CA LEU A 294 -7.17 -4.23 7.40
C LEU A 294 -7.05 -5.76 7.58
N ILE A 295 -6.70 -6.48 6.51
CA ILE A 295 -6.40 -7.92 6.55
C ILE A 295 -5.22 -8.18 7.49
N GLY A 296 -4.21 -7.32 7.48
CA GLY A 296 -3.11 -7.35 8.44
C GLY A 296 -3.52 -7.10 9.89
N GLY A 297 -4.80 -6.66 10.10
CA GLY A 297 -5.44 -6.46 11.39
C GLY A 297 -5.22 -5.10 12.00
N ALA A 298 -4.95 -4.12 11.20
CA ALA A 298 -5.11 -2.75 11.64
C ALA A 298 -6.58 -2.45 11.90
N THR A 299 -6.81 -1.55 12.82
CA THR A 299 -8.12 -0.94 13.08
C THR A 299 -8.10 0.51 12.59
N VAL A 300 -9.23 1.19 12.69
CA VAL A 300 -9.32 2.61 12.30
C VAL A 300 -8.41 3.51 13.14
N ASN A 301 -8.07 3.07 14.36
CA ASN A 301 -7.34 3.89 15.34
C ASN A 301 -5.96 3.30 15.69
N LYS A 302 -5.63 2.11 15.21
CA LYS A 302 -4.37 1.45 15.54
C LYS A 302 -3.83 0.63 14.36
N ALA A 303 -2.62 0.93 13.96
CA ALA A 303 -1.87 0.18 12.95
C ALA A 303 -0.43 -0.02 13.42
N THR A 304 0.17 -1.11 13.02
CA THR A 304 1.59 -1.41 13.29
C THR A 304 2.29 -1.78 11.99
N ILE A 305 3.61 -1.70 11.97
CA ILE A 305 4.40 -2.17 10.81
C ILE A 305 4.19 -3.67 10.56
N ALA A 306 3.98 -4.45 11.62
CA ALA A 306 3.63 -5.86 11.48
C ALA A 306 2.30 -6.05 10.72
N ASN A 307 1.30 -5.19 10.98
CA ASN A 307 0.05 -5.21 10.19
C ASN A 307 0.29 -4.92 8.71
N VAL A 308 1.20 -3.98 8.39
CA VAL A 308 1.59 -3.68 7.00
C VAL A 308 2.21 -4.91 6.35
N ILE A 309 3.19 -5.55 6.98
CA ILE A 309 3.91 -6.70 6.44
C ILE A 309 2.96 -7.88 6.23
N ILE A 310 2.26 -8.29 7.29
CA ILE A 310 1.35 -9.44 7.24
C ILE A 310 0.22 -9.20 6.23
N GLY A 311 -0.40 -8.04 6.30
CA GLY A 311 -1.53 -7.71 5.44
C GLY A 311 -1.17 -7.62 3.97
N THR A 312 -0.06 -6.98 3.64
CA THR A 312 0.42 -6.90 2.26
C THR A 312 0.78 -8.27 1.71
N PHE A 313 1.47 -9.10 2.51
CA PHE A 313 1.86 -10.44 2.08
C PHE A 313 0.64 -11.33 1.83
N LEU A 314 -0.32 -11.34 2.73
CA LEU A 314 -1.55 -12.12 2.58
C LEU A 314 -2.38 -11.65 1.38
N PHE A 315 -2.58 -10.34 1.26
CA PHE A 315 -3.37 -9.78 0.17
C PHE A 315 -2.73 -10.05 -1.20
N GLN A 316 -1.45 -9.68 -1.35
CA GLN A 316 -0.74 -9.85 -2.62
C GLN A 316 -0.50 -11.33 -2.95
N GLY A 317 -0.27 -12.17 -1.94
CA GLY A 317 -0.17 -13.61 -2.14
C GLY A 317 -1.43 -14.21 -2.76
N ILE A 318 -2.60 -13.88 -2.20
CA ILE A 318 -3.89 -14.38 -2.75
C ILE A 318 -4.13 -13.83 -4.15
N VAL A 319 -3.96 -12.52 -4.37
CA VAL A 319 -4.16 -11.89 -5.68
C VAL A 319 -3.24 -12.46 -6.76
N THR A 320 -2.04 -12.93 -6.37
CA THR A 320 -1.08 -13.56 -7.28
C THR A 320 -1.37 -15.03 -7.52
N MET A 321 -1.64 -15.77 -6.45
CA MET A 321 -1.79 -17.23 -6.51
C MET A 321 -3.13 -17.68 -7.09
N THR A 322 -4.22 -16.96 -6.77
CA THR A 322 -5.56 -17.38 -7.16
C THR A 322 -5.71 -17.51 -8.68
N PRO A 323 -5.33 -16.51 -9.51
CA PRO A 323 -5.42 -16.67 -10.96
C PRO A 323 -4.57 -17.83 -11.48
N THR A 324 -3.34 -17.96 -10.99
CA THR A 324 -2.43 -19.02 -11.46
C THR A 324 -2.99 -20.41 -11.20
N VAL A 325 -3.46 -20.68 -9.98
CA VAL A 325 -4.02 -21.98 -9.60
C VAL A 325 -5.31 -22.25 -10.39
N MET A 326 -6.21 -21.27 -10.45
CA MET A 326 -7.50 -21.45 -11.09
C MET A 326 -7.40 -21.63 -12.62
N ASN A 327 -6.53 -20.86 -13.29
CA ASN A 327 -6.34 -21.01 -14.75
C ASN A 327 -5.81 -22.38 -15.11
N ASN A 328 -4.87 -22.89 -14.33
CA ASN A 328 -4.34 -24.24 -14.56
C ASN A 328 -5.36 -25.34 -14.25
N MET A 329 -6.30 -25.09 -13.31
CA MET A 329 -7.40 -26.05 -13.03
C MET A 329 -8.46 -26.06 -14.14
N ILE A 330 -8.83 -24.89 -14.66
CA ILE A 330 -9.98 -24.74 -15.57
C ILE A 330 -9.53 -24.81 -17.03
N HIS A 331 -8.21 -24.72 -17.32
CA HIS A 331 -7.62 -24.64 -18.66
C HIS A 331 -8.19 -23.52 -19.54
N MET A 332 -8.65 -22.45 -18.91
CA MET A 332 -9.15 -21.24 -19.56
C MET A 332 -8.49 -20.02 -18.93
N ASP A 333 -8.15 -19.02 -19.74
CA ASP A 333 -7.61 -17.76 -19.22
C ASP A 333 -8.73 -16.90 -18.62
N MET A 334 -9.00 -17.12 -17.35
CA MET A 334 -9.89 -16.32 -16.52
C MET A 334 -9.16 -15.44 -15.50
N SER A 335 -7.84 -15.23 -15.69
CA SER A 335 -6.95 -14.54 -14.74
C SER A 335 -7.52 -13.23 -14.26
N GLU A 336 -8.02 -12.40 -15.17
CA GLU A 336 -8.53 -11.07 -14.83
C GLU A 336 -9.81 -11.14 -14.01
N VAL A 337 -10.76 -11.98 -14.43
CA VAL A 337 -12.04 -12.15 -13.73
C VAL A 337 -11.80 -12.66 -12.32
N ILE A 338 -10.96 -13.68 -12.16
CA ILE A 338 -10.66 -14.29 -10.87
C ILE A 338 -9.89 -13.30 -9.99
N ARG A 339 -8.94 -12.55 -10.54
CA ARG A 339 -8.20 -11.51 -9.83
C ARG A 339 -9.14 -10.42 -9.30
N VAL A 340 -10.07 -9.95 -10.12
CA VAL A 340 -11.06 -8.95 -9.74
C VAL A 340 -11.98 -9.49 -8.66
N VAL A 341 -12.53 -10.70 -8.82
CA VAL A 341 -13.42 -11.32 -7.83
C VAL A 341 -12.68 -11.53 -6.50
N ALA A 342 -11.46 -12.07 -6.51
CA ALA A 342 -10.68 -12.29 -5.30
C ALA A 342 -10.33 -10.97 -4.59
N SER A 343 -9.85 -9.96 -5.33
CA SER A 343 -9.49 -8.66 -4.76
C SER A 343 -10.70 -7.92 -4.21
N GLN A 344 -11.79 -7.82 -4.97
CA GLN A 344 -13.01 -7.13 -4.54
C GLN A 344 -13.71 -7.89 -3.39
N GLY A 345 -13.71 -9.20 -3.43
CA GLY A 345 -14.22 -10.03 -2.33
C GLY A 345 -13.46 -9.81 -1.01
N MET A 346 -12.13 -9.72 -1.08
CA MET A 346 -11.31 -9.39 0.09
C MET A 346 -11.55 -7.97 0.60
N ILE A 347 -11.71 -7.00 -0.31
CA ILE A 347 -12.05 -5.61 0.02
C ILE A 347 -13.39 -5.56 0.77
N LEU A 348 -14.42 -6.17 0.19
CA LEU A 348 -15.75 -6.21 0.78
C LEU A 348 -15.72 -6.87 2.17
N TYR A 349 -15.04 -8.01 2.29
CA TYR A 349 -14.87 -8.71 3.55
C TYR A 349 -14.15 -7.86 4.61
N ALA A 350 -13.07 -7.17 4.23
CA ALA A 350 -12.30 -6.31 5.13
C ALA A 350 -13.13 -5.11 5.63
N LEU A 351 -13.98 -4.54 4.77
CA LEU A 351 -14.81 -3.38 5.11
C LEU A 351 -16.05 -3.75 5.94
N THR A 352 -16.71 -4.87 5.64
CA THR A 352 -17.93 -5.29 6.37
C THR A 352 -17.65 -5.65 7.82
N ARG A 353 -16.51 -6.25 8.12
CA ARG A 353 -16.14 -6.59 9.50
C ARG A 353 -15.94 -5.37 10.41
N LYS A 354 -15.68 -4.21 9.87
CA LYS A 354 -15.57 -2.97 10.64
C LYS A 354 -16.90 -2.54 11.24
N THR A 355 -17.99 -2.82 10.57
CA THR A 355 -19.34 -2.43 11.00
C THR A 355 -19.80 -3.22 12.22
N GLU A 356 -19.33 -4.46 12.40
CA GLU A 356 -19.69 -5.30 13.55
C GLU A 356 -18.89 -4.97 14.82
N ALA A 357 -17.65 -4.49 14.67
CA ALA A 357 -16.79 -4.12 15.81
C ALA A 357 -17.14 -2.76 16.43
N THR A 358 -18.06 -2.00 15.83
CA THR A 358 -18.51 -0.66 16.28
C THR A 358 -19.92 -0.70 16.90
N LYS A 359 -20.56 -1.85 16.92
CA LYS A 359 -21.77 -2.13 17.72
C LYS A 359 -21.39 -2.79 19.03
#